data_15409d479c8df9baca02f0bf1880dd85
#
_entry.id   15409d479c8df9baca02f0bf1880dd85
#
_cell.length_a   1.000
_cell.length_b   1.000
_cell.length_c   1.000
_cell.angle_alpha   90.00
_cell.angle_beta   90.00
_cell.angle_gamma   90.00
#
_symmetry.space_group_name_H-M   'P 1'
#
loop_
_entity.id
_entity.type
_entity.pdbx_description
1 polymer ?
#
loop_
_entity_poly.entity_id
_entity_poly.type
_entity_poly.pdbx_seq_one_letter_code
_entity_poly.pdbx_strand_id
1 'polypeptide(L)'
;MYNKHMSSIIQFTIKKDENGVYCARAVDFPIFTSAKTLPELENNVREATALYMKDEDLASMGLSAEPSLLVNFEIPRTAYA
;
A
#
# COMPACT_ATOMS: atom_id res chain seq x y z
N MET A 1 -8.76 -6.21 -26.73
CA MET A 1 -7.60 -5.36 -26.53
C MET A 1 -7.44 -5.01 -25.04
N TYR A 2 -6.30 -5.23 -24.55
CA TYR A 2 -6.05 -4.93 -23.15
C TYR A 2 -5.95 -3.43 -22.93
N ASN A 3 -6.11 -3.04 -21.70
CA ASN A 3 -6.05 -1.64 -21.32
C ASN A 3 -4.78 -1.38 -20.52
N LYS A 4 -3.73 -1.02 -21.22
CA LYS A 4 -2.45 -0.77 -20.58
C LYS A 4 -2.38 0.55 -19.84
N HIS A 5 -3.41 1.38 -19.95
CA HIS A 5 -3.44 2.67 -19.31
C HIS A 5 -3.94 2.61 -17.88
N MET A 6 -4.45 1.46 -17.47
CA MET A 6 -4.99 1.30 -16.14
C MET A 6 -4.17 0.30 -15.34
N SER A 7 -3.73 0.73 -14.20
CA SER A 7 -2.98 -0.14 -13.31
C SER A 7 -3.95 -0.99 -12.50
N SER A 8 -3.60 -2.24 -12.31
CA SER A 8 -4.35 -3.13 -11.43
C SER A 8 -3.66 -3.29 -10.09
N ILE A 9 -2.55 -2.59 -9.89
CA ILE A 9 -1.74 -2.80 -8.71
C ILE A 9 -1.38 -1.47 -8.07
N ILE A 10 -1.60 -1.39 -6.76
CA ILE A 10 -1.13 -0.28 -5.95
C ILE A 10 0.00 -0.82 -5.08
N GLN A 11 1.18 -0.21 -5.19
CA GLN A 11 2.35 -0.67 -4.46
C GLN A 11 2.51 0.07 -3.15
N PHE A 12 2.84 -0.68 -2.11
CA PHE A 12 3.16 -0.14 -0.80
C PHE A 12 4.53 -0.60 -0.38
N THR A 13 5.24 0.24 0.35
CA THR A 13 6.50 -0.15 0.99
C THR A 13 6.25 -0.20 2.48
N ILE A 14 6.69 -1.28 3.12
CA ILE A 14 6.54 -1.46 4.56
C ILE A 14 7.90 -1.36 5.22
N LYS A 15 7.96 -0.58 6.27
CA LYS A 15 9.15 -0.47 7.12
C LYS A 15 8.73 -0.65 8.57
N LYS A 16 9.62 -1.23 9.34
CA LYS A 16 9.42 -1.37 10.79
C LYS A 16 10.26 -0.31 11.46
N ASP A 17 9.65 0.53 12.29
CA ASP A 17 10.40 1.58 12.95
C ASP A 17 11.11 1.03 14.20
N GLU A 18 11.84 1.89 14.89
CA GLU A 18 12.63 1.44 16.03
C GLU A 18 11.78 1.07 17.25
N ASN A 19 10.52 1.41 17.22
CA ASN A 19 9.60 1.03 18.29
C ASN A 19 8.84 -0.26 17.97
N GLY A 20 9.16 -0.88 16.85
CA GLY A 20 8.52 -2.12 16.45
C GLY A 20 7.19 -1.93 15.73
N VAL A 21 6.89 -0.71 15.30
CA VAL A 21 5.66 -0.43 14.57
C VAL A 21 5.92 -0.57 13.08
N TYR A 22 5.04 -1.29 12.40
CA TYR A 22 5.13 -1.43 10.95
C TYR A 22 4.39 -0.28 10.29
N CYS A 23 5.04 0.36 9.35
CA CYS A 23 4.48 1.49 8.62
C CYS A 23 4.39 1.15 7.14
N ALA A 24 3.25 1.42 6.53
CA ALA A 24 3.04 1.17 5.11
C ALA A 24 2.77 2.49 4.41
N ARG A 25 3.45 2.71 3.30
CA ARG A 25 3.29 3.92 2.50
C ARG A 25 3.11 3.53 1.05
N ALA A 26 2.08 4.07 0.41
CA ALA A 26 1.89 3.85 -1.02
C ALA A 26 2.96 4.59 -1.80
N VAL A 27 3.41 3.98 -2.89
CA VAL A 27 4.47 4.55 -3.71
C VAL A 27 3.97 5.75 -4.49
N ASP A 28 2.78 5.63 -5.08
CA ASP A 28 2.27 6.65 -6.00
C ASP A 28 1.09 7.45 -5.47
N PHE A 29 0.63 7.16 -4.27
CA PHE A 29 -0.56 7.81 -3.73
C PHE A 29 -0.31 8.24 -2.29
N PRO A 30 -1.02 9.28 -1.81
CA PRO A 30 -0.83 9.74 -0.43
C PRO A 30 -1.60 8.86 0.56
N ILE A 31 -1.27 7.58 0.60
CA ILE A 31 -1.88 6.62 1.51
C ILE A 31 -0.80 6.14 2.47
N PHE A 32 -1.06 6.28 3.76
CA PHE A 32 -0.13 5.87 4.80
C PHE A 32 -0.91 5.28 5.97
N THR A 33 -0.40 4.19 6.51
CA THR A 33 -0.99 3.59 7.69
C THR A 33 0.08 2.83 8.46
N SER A 34 -0.25 2.41 9.68
CA SER A 34 0.70 1.68 10.51
C SER A 34 -0.05 0.71 11.41
N ALA A 35 0.68 -0.25 11.96
CA ALA A 35 0.13 -1.22 12.89
C ALA A 35 1.28 -1.89 13.62
N LYS A 36 0.95 -2.56 14.73
CA LYS A 36 1.96 -3.23 15.53
C LYS A 36 2.27 -4.63 15.04
N THR A 37 1.39 -5.21 14.22
CA THR A 37 1.61 -6.53 13.66
C THR A 37 1.35 -6.49 12.16
N LEU A 38 1.93 -7.44 11.42
CA LEU A 38 1.72 -7.51 9.99
C LEU A 38 0.28 -7.83 9.61
N PRO A 39 -0.42 -8.75 10.30
CA PRO A 39 -1.83 -8.97 9.96
C PRO A 39 -2.70 -7.74 10.16
N GLU A 40 -2.46 -6.98 11.23
CA GLU A 40 -3.18 -5.73 11.43
C GLU A 40 -2.84 -4.73 10.35
N LEU A 41 -1.57 -4.67 9.96
CA LEU A 41 -1.15 -3.74 8.92
C LEU A 41 -1.84 -4.05 7.61
N GLU A 42 -1.97 -5.34 7.28
CA GLU A 42 -2.66 -5.74 6.06
C GLU A 42 -4.09 -5.22 6.05
N ASN A 43 -4.81 -5.40 7.14
CA ASN A 43 -6.17 -4.88 7.27
C ASN A 43 -6.18 -3.36 7.14
N ASN A 44 -5.26 -2.69 7.80
CA ASN A 44 -5.22 -1.24 7.77
C ASN A 44 -4.88 -0.70 6.39
N VAL A 45 -4.03 -1.40 5.65
CA VAL A 45 -3.71 -1.01 4.27
C VAL A 45 -4.96 -1.10 3.41
N ARG A 46 -5.73 -2.20 3.56
CA ARG A 46 -6.96 -2.36 2.78
C ARG A 46 -7.97 -1.27 3.10
N GLU A 47 -8.13 -0.96 4.39
CA GLU A 47 -9.07 0.06 4.81
C GLU A 47 -8.65 1.45 4.35
N ALA A 48 -7.37 1.79 4.53
CA ALA A 48 -6.87 3.09 4.12
C ALA A 48 -7.00 3.29 2.63
N THR A 49 -6.71 2.24 1.86
CA THR A 49 -6.84 2.30 0.41
C THR A 49 -8.30 2.48 0.01
N ALA A 50 -9.20 1.72 0.64
CA ALA A 50 -10.62 1.83 0.34
C ALA A 50 -11.15 3.24 0.64
N LEU A 51 -10.72 3.83 1.75
CA LEU A 51 -11.13 5.17 2.11
C LEU A 51 -10.60 6.20 1.11
N TYR A 52 -9.35 6.05 0.72
CA TYR A 52 -8.77 6.98 -0.23
C TYR A 52 -9.50 6.92 -1.57
N MET A 53 -9.89 5.72 -2.00
CA MET A 53 -10.49 5.52 -3.31
C MET A 53 -12.00 5.80 -3.32
N LYS A 54 -12.60 5.96 -2.16
CA LYS A 54 -14.05 6.06 -2.04
C LYS A 54 -14.64 7.18 -2.88
N ASP A 55 -14.00 8.34 -2.89
CA ASP A 55 -14.52 9.51 -3.59
C ASP A 55 -13.66 9.87 -4.80
N GLU A 56 -12.80 8.96 -5.24
CA GLU A 56 -11.89 9.23 -6.34
C GLU A 56 -12.37 8.61 -7.63
N ASP A 57 -12.02 9.25 -8.74
CA ASP A 57 -12.28 8.69 -10.06
C ASP A 57 -11.10 7.77 -10.39
N LEU A 58 -11.29 6.47 -10.20
CA LEU A 58 -10.22 5.50 -10.37
C LEU A 58 -9.68 5.51 -11.80
N ALA A 59 -10.56 5.67 -12.78
CA ALA A 59 -10.12 5.67 -14.17
C ALA A 59 -9.19 6.84 -14.46
N SER A 60 -9.46 8.01 -13.88
CA SER A 60 -8.60 9.18 -14.08
C SER A 60 -7.25 9.01 -13.39
N MET A 61 -7.17 8.11 -12.42
CA MET A 61 -5.93 7.81 -11.72
C MET A 61 -5.16 6.66 -12.38
N GLY A 62 -5.70 6.10 -13.46
CA GLY A 62 -5.06 5.00 -14.14
C GLY A 62 -5.25 3.67 -13.43
N LEU A 63 -6.30 3.55 -12.61
CA LEU A 63 -6.54 2.35 -11.82
C LEU A 63 -7.81 1.64 -12.28
N SER A 64 -7.83 0.33 -12.08
CA SER A 64 -9.04 -0.43 -12.30
C SER A 64 -9.95 -0.26 -11.08
N ALA A 65 -11.21 -0.70 -11.21
CA ALA A 65 -12.18 -0.55 -10.13
C ALA A 65 -11.78 -1.31 -8.87
N GLU A 66 -11.05 -2.42 -9.03
CA GLU A 66 -10.63 -3.22 -7.89
C GLU A 66 -9.15 -3.56 -8.05
N PRO A 67 -8.27 -2.60 -7.75
CA PRO A 67 -6.84 -2.85 -7.91
C PRO A 67 -6.33 -3.82 -6.85
N SER A 68 -5.34 -4.59 -7.23
CA SER A 68 -4.63 -5.44 -6.28
C SER A 68 -3.63 -4.60 -5.50
N LEU A 69 -3.31 -5.04 -4.30
CA LEU A 69 -2.33 -4.36 -3.47
C LEU A 69 -1.07 -5.20 -3.42
N LEU A 70 0.04 -4.58 -3.77
CA LEU A 70 1.35 -5.23 -3.69
C LEU A 70 2.13 -4.58 -2.56
N VAL A 71 2.58 -5.41 -1.62
CA VAL A 71 3.25 -4.91 -0.44
C VAL A 71 4.68 -5.40 -0.43
N ASN A 72 5.63 -4.46 -0.36
CA ASN A 72 7.05 -4.76 -0.29
C ASN A 72 7.57 -4.43 1.10
N PHE A 73 8.11 -5.44 1.78
CA PHE A 73 8.65 -5.26 3.10
C PHE A 73 10.16 -5.00 3.00
N GLU A 74 10.56 -3.82 3.46
CA GLU A 74 11.97 -3.43 3.42
C GLU A 74 12.65 -3.84 4.72
N ILE A 75 13.71 -4.64 4.60
CA ILE A 75 14.47 -5.09 5.76
C ILE A 75 15.74 -4.26 5.84
N PRO A 76 15.95 -3.51 6.92
CA PRO A 76 17.17 -2.71 7.06
C PRO A 76 18.41 -3.59 7.05
N ARG A 77 19.48 -3.07 6.48
CA ARG A 77 20.73 -3.79 6.40
C ARG A 77 21.23 -4.27 7.76
N THR A 78 21.05 -3.44 8.76
CA THR A 78 21.52 -3.75 10.10
C THR A 78 20.78 -4.90 10.75
N ALA A 79 19.63 -5.28 10.19
CA ALA A 79 18.81 -6.32 10.79
C ALA A 79 19.33 -7.74 10.48
N TYR A 80 20.24 -7.86 9.53
CA TYR A 80 20.72 -9.19 9.15
C TYR A 80 22.24 -9.25 8.95
N ALA A 81 22.94 -8.28 9.46
CA ALA A 81 24.42 -8.21 9.32
C ALA A 81 25.14 -9.19 10.24
#